data_a0e0f6a3d5b5962c4fead0ccbd5b08a2
#
_entry.id   a0e0f6a3d5b5962c4fead0ccbd5b08a2
#
_cell.length_a   1.000
_cell.length_b   1.000
_cell.length_c   1.000
_cell.angle_alpha   90.00
_cell.angle_beta   90.00
_cell.angle_gamma   90.00
#
_symmetry.space_group_name_H-M   'P 1'
#
loop_
_entity.id
_entity.type
_entity.pdbx_description
1 polymer ?
#
loop_
_entity_poly.entity_id
_entity_poly.type
_entity_poly.pdbx_seq_one_letter_code
_entity_poly.pdbx_strand_id
1 'polypeptide(L)'
;QMKAAAACLLDIHGQHEHQSLLYQDKQLAILDAYGKEKILPAKEKVSLAYKEYSKCKTELGSMNMNEEQRNRELAFLEFEIKEIEKANLQPGEDEELEARYRKMSNAKLIVDSLQLVHNLTGYESKEGAGETVGEALKEFSHVTQYDPELTPLAETLTSVDGLLNDFNRELSAYLDELTFDEGEFYETERRLDLINGLKAKYGRTIEEIFTYRKLQEEKLEKLHKYEENLQELKERLRELENILEKKSDELAEIRKEYSKQLEQKIIQGLKDLNFLDVNFAIDFRKKKNYTDNGTDDIQYLISTNPGETLKPLGQIVSGGELSRIMLALKAILADRDEIETLIFDEIDTGISGRTAQKVSEKMAVIGQHHQVLCITHLPQIAAMADSHFEIEKHLQGTETITQIHVLKEYDSIRELARLLGGAEITPAVLENAKEMKELAQKQKNTRSEEHTSELQSHHDLVCRLL
;
A
#
# COMPACT_ATOMS: atom_id res chain seq x y z
N GLN A 1 -0.83 30.60 -6.44
CA GLN A 1 0.15 30.85 -5.37
C GLN A 1 -0.26 32.03 -4.48
N MET A 2 -0.61 33.22 -5.00
CA MET A 2 -1.06 34.38 -4.20
C MET A 2 -2.31 34.09 -3.37
N LYS A 3 -3.36 33.44 -3.94
CA LYS A 3 -4.57 33.05 -3.20
C LYS A 3 -4.29 32.06 -2.04
N ALA A 4 -3.39 31.14 -2.23
CA ALA A 4 -3.00 30.18 -1.17
C ALA A 4 -2.21 30.86 -0.05
N ALA A 5 -1.37 31.83 -0.36
CA ALA A 5 -0.64 32.61 0.66
C ALA A 5 -1.59 33.56 1.42
N ALA A 6 -2.54 34.20 0.73
CA ALA A 6 -3.55 35.03 1.36
C ALA A 6 -4.45 34.26 2.33
N ALA A 7 -4.84 33.03 1.98
CA ALA A 7 -5.66 32.15 2.84
C ALA A 7 -4.96 31.69 4.12
N CYS A 8 -3.64 31.85 4.24
CA CYS A 8 -2.89 31.59 5.48
C CYS A 8 -2.84 32.82 6.40
N LEU A 9 -3.09 34.01 5.88
CA LEU A 9 -2.97 35.28 6.61
C LEU A 9 -4.32 35.95 6.92
N LEU A 10 -5.30 35.71 6.06
CA LEU A 10 -6.60 36.38 6.10
C LEU A 10 -7.72 35.34 5.97
N ASP A 11 -8.74 35.45 6.82
CA ASP A 11 -9.99 34.71 6.69
C ASP A 11 -11.14 35.69 6.49
N ILE A 12 -11.79 35.61 5.32
CA ILE A 12 -12.85 36.53 4.89
C ILE A 12 -14.20 35.81 5.00
N HIS A 13 -15.11 36.38 5.76
CA HIS A 13 -16.44 35.87 6.01
C HIS A 13 -17.52 36.77 5.37
N GLY A 14 -17.99 36.40 4.14
CA GLY A 14 -18.98 37.12 3.36
C GLY A 14 -19.59 36.25 2.27
N GLN A 15 -20.50 36.82 1.43
CA GLN A 15 -21.33 36.06 0.46
C GLN A 15 -20.55 35.30 -0.65
N HIS A 16 -19.30 35.62 -0.94
CA HIS A 16 -18.64 35.13 -2.16
C HIS A 16 -17.20 34.61 -2.01
N GLU A 17 -16.60 34.51 -0.83
CA GLU A 17 -15.19 34.08 -0.72
C GLU A 17 -14.89 33.02 0.36
N HIS A 18 -13.94 32.21 0.02
CA HIS A 18 -13.15 31.20 0.70
C HIS A 18 -13.41 31.00 2.21
N GLN A 19 -14.51 30.37 2.52
CA GLN A 19 -14.82 29.94 3.87
C GLN A 19 -14.06 28.64 4.13
N SER A 20 -12.90 28.76 4.76
CA SER A 20 -12.02 27.63 5.09
C SER A 20 -12.77 26.53 5.88
N LEU A 21 -13.75 26.91 6.69
CA LEU A 21 -14.59 26.01 7.52
C LEU A 21 -15.60 25.18 6.74
N LEU A 22 -15.84 25.46 5.45
CA LEU A 22 -16.72 24.62 4.61
C LEU A 22 -16.02 23.35 4.12
N TYR A 23 -14.69 23.31 4.17
CA TYR A 23 -13.91 22.15 3.74
C TYR A 23 -13.77 21.14 4.90
N GLN A 24 -14.09 19.88 4.62
CA GLN A 24 -14.06 18.80 5.63
C GLN A 24 -12.69 18.66 6.30
N ASP A 25 -11.60 18.80 5.57
CA ASP A 25 -10.25 18.72 6.13
C ASP A 25 -9.98 19.81 7.19
N LYS A 26 -10.55 21.02 7.00
CA LYS A 26 -10.45 22.10 7.96
C LYS A 26 -11.34 21.88 9.18
N GLN A 27 -12.51 21.28 9.01
CA GLN A 27 -13.40 20.91 10.10
C GLN A 27 -12.74 19.93 11.08
N LEU A 28 -12.03 18.91 10.55
CA LEU A 28 -11.25 17.99 11.37
C LEU A 28 -10.09 18.70 12.10
N ALA A 29 -9.39 19.62 11.41
CA ALA A 29 -8.32 20.40 12.02
C ALA A 29 -8.80 21.27 13.18
N ILE A 30 -10.02 21.83 13.09
CA ILE A 30 -10.65 22.60 14.17
C ILE A 30 -10.95 21.72 15.38
N LEU A 31 -11.51 20.54 15.17
CA LEU A 31 -11.76 19.59 16.26
C LEU A 31 -10.42 19.17 16.91
N ASP A 32 -9.40 18.91 16.10
CA ASP A 32 -8.07 18.56 16.59
C ASP A 32 -7.44 19.72 17.40
N ALA A 33 -7.60 20.97 16.93
CA ALA A 33 -7.14 22.16 17.66
C ALA A 33 -7.90 22.37 18.98
N TYR A 34 -9.21 22.12 19.00
CA TYR A 34 -10.03 22.23 20.20
C TYR A 34 -9.62 21.23 21.29
N GLY A 35 -9.33 19.96 20.90
CA GLY A 35 -8.87 18.92 21.81
C GLY A 35 -7.36 18.73 21.87
N LYS A 36 -6.54 19.76 21.51
CA LYS A 36 -5.10 19.68 21.28
C LYS A 36 -4.34 18.90 22.35
N GLU A 37 -4.68 19.06 23.62
CA GLU A 37 -3.97 18.44 24.75
C GLU A 37 -3.98 16.90 24.71
N LYS A 38 -5.10 16.29 24.33
CA LYS A 38 -5.25 14.82 24.23
C LYS A 38 -5.18 14.29 22.80
N ILE A 39 -5.68 15.06 21.84
CA ILE A 39 -5.72 14.64 20.44
C ILE A 39 -4.32 14.64 19.81
N LEU A 40 -3.49 15.67 20.09
CA LEU A 40 -2.16 15.78 19.47
C LEU A 40 -1.24 14.59 19.82
N PRO A 41 -1.11 14.17 21.08
CA PRO A 41 -0.30 13.00 21.41
C PRO A 41 -0.81 11.70 20.81
N ALA A 42 -2.14 11.53 20.68
CA ALA A 42 -2.74 10.38 20.03
C ALA A 42 -2.50 10.37 18.51
N LYS A 43 -2.62 11.54 17.87
CA LYS A 43 -2.32 11.77 16.46
C LYS A 43 -0.85 11.49 16.12
N GLU A 44 0.08 11.90 16.96
CA GLU A 44 1.51 11.60 16.80
C GLU A 44 1.78 10.08 16.80
N LYS A 45 1.12 9.33 17.69
CA LYS A 45 1.21 7.87 17.74
C LYS A 45 0.67 7.22 16.45
N VAL A 46 -0.44 7.73 15.91
CA VAL A 46 -1.00 7.27 14.64
C VAL A 46 -0.05 7.59 13.49
N SER A 47 0.50 8.80 13.44
CA SER A 47 1.44 9.22 12.39
C SER A 47 2.71 8.36 12.37
N LEU A 48 3.25 8.02 13.54
CA LEU A 48 4.40 7.12 13.64
C LEU A 48 4.07 5.71 13.13
N ALA A 49 2.94 5.14 13.59
CA ALA A 49 2.49 3.82 13.13
C ALA A 49 2.21 3.80 11.63
N TYR A 50 1.62 4.86 11.09
CA TYR A 50 1.37 5.00 9.64
C TYR A 50 2.66 5.06 8.82
N LYS A 51 3.68 5.74 9.30
CA LYS A 51 5.00 5.81 8.63
C LYS A 51 5.63 4.43 8.51
N GLU A 52 5.60 3.63 9.59
CA GLU A 52 6.13 2.26 9.59
C GLU A 52 5.32 1.35 8.65
N TYR A 53 3.98 1.40 8.73
CA TYR A 53 3.08 0.67 7.83
C TYR A 53 3.31 1.03 6.36
N SER A 54 3.38 2.32 6.04
CA SER A 54 3.58 2.80 4.67
C SER A 54 4.94 2.38 4.12
N LYS A 55 6.00 2.40 4.94
CA LYS A 55 7.33 1.93 4.58
C LYS A 55 7.32 0.44 4.24
N CYS A 56 6.78 -0.40 5.14
CA CYS A 56 6.67 -1.84 4.94
C CYS A 56 5.82 -2.19 3.70
N LYS A 57 4.73 -1.47 3.48
CA LYS A 57 3.87 -1.62 2.29
C LYS A 57 4.58 -1.28 0.99
N THR A 58 5.42 -0.24 1.00
CA THR A 58 6.24 0.16 -0.15
C THR A 58 7.33 -0.87 -0.43
N GLU A 59 8.00 -1.39 0.59
CA GLU A 59 8.99 -2.46 0.49
C GLU A 59 8.36 -3.72 -0.12
N LEU A 60 7.20 -4.14 0.38
CA LEU A 60 6.44 -5.29 -0.17
C LEU A 60 6.04 -5.04 -1.63
N GLY A 61 5.61 -3.84 -1.98
CA GLY A 61 5.23 -3.45 -3.34
C GLY A 61 6.42 -3.41 -4.32
N SER A 62 7.64 -3.22 -3.84
CA SER A 62 8.86 -3.26 -4.65
C SER A 62 9.32 -4.68 -4.99
N MET A 63 8.82 -5.70 -4.26
CA MET A 63 9.06 -7.10 -4.55
C MET A 63 8.16 -7.57 -5.71
N ASN A 64 8.60 -7.34 -6.95
CA ASN A 64 7.80 -7.44 -8.18
C ASN A 64 7.76 -8.84 -8.83
N MET A 65 8.21 -9.90 -8.16
CA MET A 65 8.17 -11.24 -8.76
C MET A 65 6.75 -11.81 -8.71
N ASN A 66 6.17 -12.13 -9.87
CA ASN A 66 4.86 -12.77 -9.94
C ASN A 66 4.92 -14.13 -9.22
N GLU A 67 4.07 -14.34 -8.26
CA GLU A 67 4.02 -15.55 -7.42
C GLU A 67 3.90 -16.82 -8.24
N GLU A 68 3.11 -16.81 -9.29
CA GLU A 68 2.91 -17.95 -10.18
C GLU A 68 4.18 -18.31 -10.98
N GLN A 69 4.90 -17.29 -11.44
CA GLN A 69 6.16 -17.47 -12.16
C GLN A 69 7.27 -17.98 -11.22
N ARG A 70 7.33 -17.46 -10.00
CA ARG A 70 8.27 -17.91 -8.97
C ARG A 70 8.05 -19.38 -8.59
N ASN A 71 6.80 -19.78 -8.33
CA ASN A 71 6.47 -21.14 -7.95
C ASN A 71 6.79 -22.14 -9.07
N ARG A 72 6.62 -21.76 -10.33
CA ARG A 72 7.04 -22.56 -11.48
C ARG A 72 8.56 -22.71 -11.54
N GLU A 73 9.29 -21.63 -11.30
CA GLU A 73 10.76 -21.64 -11.32
C GLU A 73 11.33 -22.48 -10.17
N LEU A 74 10.77 -22.37 -8.96
CA LEU A 74 11.13 -23.21 -7.82
C LEU A 74 10.92 -24.71 -8.14
N ALA A 75 9.74 -25.08 -8.61
CA ALA A 75 9.42 -26.46 -8.95
C ALA A 75 10.32 -27.02 -10.06
N PHE A 76 10.69 -26.18 -11.03
CA PHE A 76 11.59 -26.56 -12.11
C PHE A 76 13.02 -26.79 -11.62
N LEU A 77 13.56 -25.87 -10.82
CA LEU A 77 14.90 -26.00 -10.24
C LEU A 77 15.01 -27.23 -9.33
N GLU A 78 14.02 -27.45 -8.48
CA GLU A 78 13.98 -28.63 -7.61
C GLU A 78 13.93 -29.94 -8.41
N PHE A 79 13.16 -29.96 -9.51
CA PHE A 79 13.07 -31.12 -10.38
C PHE A 79 14.42 -31.44 -11.01
N GLU A 80 15.10 -30.45 -11.60
CA GLU A 80 16.40 -30.64 -12.26
C GLU A 80 17.48 -31.12 -11.28
N ILE A 81 17.56 -30.49 -10.09
CA ILE A 81 18.49 -30.88 -9.04
C ILE A 81 18.24 -32.33 -8.62
N LYS A 82 16.99 -32.68 -8.32
CA LYS A 82 16.61 -34.06 -7.92
C LYS A 82 16.85 -35.10 -9.02
N GLU A 83 16.68 -34.77 -10.30
CA GLU A 83 16.97 -35.66 -11.41
C GLU A 83 18.45 -36.01 -11.46
N ILE A 84 19.34 -34.97 -11.32
CA ILE A 84 20.77 -35.15 -11.30
C ILE A 84 21.24 -35.94 -10.05
N GLU A 85 20.69 -35.62 -8.87
CA GLU A 85 21.04 -36.32 -7.63
C GLU A 85 20.66 -37.78 -7.62
N LYS A 86 19.46 -38.13 -8.13
CA LYS A 86 18.99 -39.52 -8.23
C LYS A 86 19.88 -40.35 -9.12
N ALA A 87 20.51 -39.75 -10.11
CA ALA A 87 21.42 -40.47 -11.00
C ALA A 87 22.71 -40.89 -10.33
N ASN A 88 23.07 -40.29 -9.17
CA ASN A 88 24.28 -40.60 -8.40
C ASN A 88 25.53 -40.77 -9.26
N LEU A 89 25.81 -39.80 -10.12
CA LEU A 89 26.92 -39.78 -11.05
C LEU A 89 28.25 -39.74 -10.31
N GLN A 90 29.25 -40.48 -10.86
CA GLN A 90 30.61 -40.44 -10.37
C GLN A 90 31.54 -39.76 -11.40
N PRO A 91 32.53 -38.96 -10.97
CA PRO A 91 33.48 -38.34 -11.90
C PRO A 91 34.21 -39.41 -12.72
N GLY A 92 34.24 -39.30 -14.07
CA GLY A 92 34.91 -40.22 -14.97
C GLY A 92 34.19 -41.54 -15.24
N GLU A 93 32.99 -41.74 -14.63
CA GLU A 93 32.17 -42.96 -14.82
C GLU A 93 31.79 -43.20 -16.28
N ASP A 94 31.53 -42.14 -17.01
CA ASP A 94 31.15 -42.19 -18.43
C ASP A 94 32.28 -42.75 -19.31
N GLU A 95 33.51 -42.29 -19.10
CA GLU A 95 34.66 -42.77 -19.86
C GLU A 95 34.95 -44.27 -19.58
N GLU A 96 34.89 -44.62 -18.31
CA GLU A 96 35.07 -46.02 -17.87
C GLU A 96 33.99 -46.95 -18.43
N LEU A 97 32.74 -46.58 -18.37
CA LEU A 97 31.63 -47.32 -18.90
C LEU A 97 31.65 -47.39 -20.43
N GLU A 98 32.02 -46.34 -21.14
CA GLU A 98 32.19 -46.34 -22.59
C GLU A 98 33.25 -47.33 -23.03
N ALA A 99 34.42 -47.35 -22.35
CA ALA A 99 35.52 -48.29 -22.67
C ALA A 99 35.02 -49.74 -22.42
N ARG A 100 34.31 -49.97 -21.31
CA ARG A 100 33.76 -51.29 -20.97
C ARG A 100 32.69 -51.73 -21.98
N TYR A 101 31.75 -50.88 -22.35
CA TYR A 101 30.71 -51.12 -23.32
C TYR A 101 31.29 -51.52 -24.70
N ARG A 102 32.31 -50.77 -25.19
CA ARG A 102 32.97 -51.09 -26.45
C ARG A 102 33.59 -52.49 -26.44
N LYS A 103 34.28 -52.85 -25.32
CA LYS A 103 34.86 -54.17 -25.17
C LYS A 103 33.79 -55.28 -25.17
N MET A 104 32.72 -55.08 -24.43
CA MET A 104 31.63 -56.07 -24.33
C MET A 104 30.81 -56.17 -25.64
N SER A 105 30.58 -55.02 -26.31
CA SER A 105 29.89 -54.99 -27.61
C SER A 105 30.67 -55.78 -28.70
N ASN A 106 32.01 -55.65 -28.70
CA ASN A 106 32.86 -56.43 -29.59
C ASN A 106 32.79 -57.92 -29.24
N ALA A 107 32.85 -58.25 -27.94
CA ALA A 107 32.67 -59.64 -27.49
C ALA A 107 31.32 -60.25 -27.92
N LYS A 108 30.22 -59.49 -27.73
CA LYS A 108 28.88 -59.88 -28.16
C LYS A 108 28.84 -60.18 -29.67
N LEU A 109 29.38 -59.30 -30.52
CA LEU A 109 29.42 -59.49 -31.96
C LEU A 109 30.14 -60.74 -32.33
N ILE A 110 31.27 -61.09 -31.67
CA ILE A 110 32.06 -62.28 -31.89
C ILE A 110 31.21 -63.52 -31.53
N VAL A 111 30.61 -63.53 -30.33
CA VAL A 111 29.76 -64.67 -29.89
C VAL A 111 28.60 -64.89 -30.84
N ASP A 112 27.82 -63.82 -31.17
CA ASP A 112 26.68 -63.92 -32.06
C ASP A 112 27.08 -64.51 -33.47
N SER A 113 28.21 -63.97 -34.00
CA SER A 113 28.73 -64.41 -35.29
C SER A 113 29.19 -65.87 -35.28
N LEU A 114 29.94 -66.26 -34.24
CA LEU A 114 30.41 -67.65 -34.10
C LEU A 114 29.28 -68.62 -33.81
N GLN A 115 28.26 -68.21 -33.08
CA GLN A 115 27.07 -69.01 -32.83
C GLN A 115 26.29 -69.27 -34.14
N LEU A 116 26.20 -68.27 -35.01
CA LEU A 116 25.63 -68.43 -36.34
C LEU A 116 26.45 -69.42 -37.19
N VAL A 117 27.79 -69.28 -37.17
CA VAL A 117 28.68 -70.22 -37.84
C VAL A 117 28.48 -71.71 -37.34
N HIS A 118 28.43 -71.88 -36.01
CA HIS A 118 28.19 -73.16 -35.38
C HIS A 118 26.83 -73.78 -35.84
N ASN A 119 25.76 -72.93 -35.87
CA ASN A 119 24.44 -73.40 -36.36
C ASN A 119 24.45 -73.79 -37.84
N LEU A 120 25.23 -73.12 -38.70
CA LEU A 120 25.33 -73.35 -40.10
C LEU A 120 26.23 -74.56 -40.41
N THR A 121 27.25 -74.84 -39.61
CA THR A 121 28.20 -75.96 -39.84
C THR A 121 27.93 -77.21 -39.00
N GLY A 122 27.13 -77.07 -37.92
CA GLY A 122 26.86 -78.12 -36.92
C GLY A 122 25.93 -79.20 -37.36
N TYR A 123 25.66 -80.13 -36.44
CA TYR A 123 24.84 -81.31 -36.59
C TYR A 123 23.45 -81.15 -35.88
N GLU A 124 23.21 -80.10 -35.19
CA GLU A 124 21.98 -79.86 -34.39
C GLU A 124 20.82 -79.29 -35.21
N SER A 125 21.12 -78.66 -36.34
CA SER A 125 20.13 -78.05 -37.23
C SER A 125 19.97 -78.91 -38.50
N LYS A 126 18.72 -79.15 -38.89
CA LYS A 126 18.41 -79.87 -40.15
C LYS A 126 18.99 -79.19 -41.41
N GLU A 127 19.29 -77.94 -41.35
CA GLU A 127 19.92 -77.15 -42.42
C GLU A 127 21.43 -76.96 -42.21
N GLY A 128 22.01 -77.57 -41.17
CA GLY A 128 23.44 -77.55 -40.90
C GLY A 128 24.22 -78.40 -41.88
N ALA A 129 25.43 -77.88 -42.25
CA ALA A 129 26.28 -78.60 -43.20
C ALA A 129 26.68 -80.03 -42.72
N GLY A 130 26.92 -80.14 -41.39
CA GLY A 130 27.27 -81.42 -40.77
C GLY A 130 26.14 -82.45 -40.92
N GLU A 131 24.89 -82.06 -40.62
CA GLU A 131 23.75 -82.95 -40.77
C GLU A 131 23.52 -83.33 -42.24
N THR A 132 23.63 -82.32 -43.15
CA THR A 132 23.48 -82.58 -44.61
C THR A 132 24.53 -83.52 -45.16
N VAL A 133 25.79 -83.37 -44.75
CA VAL A 133 26.90 -84.21 -45.10
C VAL A 133 26.69 -85.66 -44.55
N GLY A 134 26.23 -85.77 -43.29
CA GLY A 134 25.89 -86.99 -42.63
C GLY A 134 24.76 -87.76 -43.35
N GLU A 135 23.70 -87.04 -43.81
CA GLU A 135 22.66 -87.67 -44.67
C GLU A 135 23.22 -88.15 -46.02
N ALA A 136 24.06 -87.33 -46.67
CA ALA A 136 24.72 -87.73 -47.91
C ALA A 136 25.59 -88.99 -47.75
N LEU A 137 26.33 -89.08 -46.62
CA LEU A 137 27.14 -90.29 -46.32
C LEU A 137 26.28 -91.56 -46.16
N LYS A 138 25.12 -91.44 -45.53
CA LYS A 138 24.17 -92.54 -45.41
C LYS A 138 23.73 -93.05 -46.78
N GLU A 139 23.35 -92.12 -47.65
CA GLU A 139 22.96 -92.48 -49.02
C GLU A 139 24.12 -93.09 -49.81
N PHE A 140 25.32 -92.55 -49.71
CA PHE A 140 26.51 -93.10 -50.33
C PHE A 140 26.83 -94.53 -49.84
N SER A 141 26.68 -94.75 -48.54
CA SER A 141 26.93 -96.09 -47.96
C SER A 141 26.01 -97.17 -48.52
N HIS A 142 24.79 -96.81 -48.96
CA HIS A 142 23.86 -97.70 -49.62
C HIS A 142 24.29 -98.07 -51.05
N VAL A 143 24.85 -97.10 -51.79
CA VAL A 143 25.19 -97.38 -53.22
C VAL A 143 26.60 -97.91 -53.40
N THR A 144 27.58 -97.64 -52.52
CA THR A 144 28.93 -98.18 -52.56
C THR A 144 29.00 -99.72 -52.51
N GLN A 145 27.99 -100.38 -51.90
CA GLN A 145 27.91 -101.82 -51.88
C GLN A 145 27.56 -102.47 -53.26
N TYR A 146 27.04 -101.59 -54.17
CA TYR A 146 26.71 -102.04 -55.51
C TYR A 146 27.75 -101.67 -56.60
N ASP A 147 28.58 -100.59 -56.29
CA ASP A 147 29.63 -100.14 -57.17
C ASP A 147 30.91 -99.78 -56.36
N PRO A 148 31.94 -100.63 -56.33
CA PRO A 148 33.18 -100.37 -55.59
C PRO A 148 34.00 -99.19 -56.09
N GLU A 149 33.80 -98.70 -57.34
CA GLU A 149 34.45 -97.49 -57.88
C GLU A 149 34.03 -96.23 -57.16
N LEU A 150 32.92 -96.25 -56.40
CA LEU A 150 32.43 -95.11 -55.58
C LEU A 150 33.16 -94.97 -54.22
N THR A 151 33.93 -96.02 -53.80
CA THR A 151 34.59 -96.00 -52.48
C THR A 151 35.48 -94.79 -52.26
N PRO A 152 36.32 -94.30 -53.21
CA PRO A 152 37.16 -93.15 -53.00
C PRO A 152 36.37 -91.82 -52.77
N LEU A 153 35.15 -91.72 -53.37
CA LEU A 153 34.29 -90.57 -53.18
C LEU A 153 33.62 -90.62 -51.79
N ALA A 154 33.26 -91.80 -51.31
CA ALA A 154 32.71 -91.97 -49.95
C ALA A 154 33.78 -91.68 -48.88
N GLU A 155 35.03 -92.10 -49.12
CA GLU A 155 36.17 -91.76 -48.24
C GLU A 155 36.46 -90.22 -48.20
N THR A 156 36.33 -89.56 -49.37
CA THR A 156 36.49 -88.10 -49.43
C THR A 156 35.39 -87.41 -48.66
N LEU A 157 34.11 -87.81 -48.77
CA LEU A 157 33.00 -87.24 -48.05
C LEU A 157 33.08 -87.53 -46.52
N THR A 158 33.58 -88.74 -46.17
CA THR A 158 33.87 -89.11 -44.76
C THR A 158 34.96 -88.18 -44.18
N SER A 159 35.94 -87.78 -44.96
CA SER A 159 36.97 -86.85 -44.53
C SER A 159 36.43 -85.44 -44.33
N VAL A 160 35.48 -85.05 -45.20
CA VAL A 160 34.79 -83.77 -45.02
C VAL A 160 33.95 -83.75 -43.72
N ASP A 161 33.20 -84.87 -43.47
CA ASP A 161 32.44 -84.97 -42.21
C ASP A 161 33.34 -84.91 -40.97
N GLY A 162 34.48 -85.65 -41.00
CA GLY A 162 35.49 -85.58 -39.92
C GLY A 162 36.03 -84.15 -39.67
N LEU A 163 36.35 -83.41 -40.77
CA LEU A 163 36.81 -82.06 -40.66
C LEU A 163 35.76 -81.11 -40.12
N LEU A 164 34.49 -81.27 -40.51
CA LEU A 164 33.38 -80.52 -39.99
C LEU A 164 33.15 -80.77 -38.49
N ASN A 165 33.24 -82.00 -38.08
CA ASN A 165 33.10 -82.42 -36.69
C ASN A 165 34.23 -81.82 -35.80
N ASP A 166 35.50 -81.95 -36.27
CA ASP A 166 36.65 -81.32 -35.55
C ASP A 166 36.51 -79.80 -35.46
N PHE A 167 36.12 -79.17 -36.56
CA PHE A 167 35.90 -77.72 -36.57
C PHE A 167 34.81 -77.31 -35.57
N ASN A 168 33.64 -77.98 -35.57
CA ASN A 168 32.57 -77.60 -34.63
C ASN A 168 32.93 -77.93 -33.17
N ARG A 169 33.75 -78.91 -32.88
CA ARG A 169 34.26 -79.17 -31.55
C ARG A 169 35.21 -78.11 -31.09
N GLU A 170 36.13 -77.67 -31.94
CA GLU A 170 37.04 -76.52 -31.62
C GLU A 170 36.28 -75.21 -31.47
N LEU A 171 35.30 -74.98 -32.33
CA LEU A 171 34.45 -73.77 -32.26
C LEU A 171 33.61 -73.74 -30.97
N SER A 172 33.03 -74.88 -30.57
CA SER A 172 32.29 -74.99 -29.30
C SER A 172 33.22 -74.70 -28.08
N ALA A 173 34.43 -75.31 -28.09
CA ALA A 173 35.40 -75.09 -27.01
C ALA A 173 35.83 -73.58 -26.94
N TYR A 174 35.97 -72.94 -28.09
CA TYR A 174 36.28 -71.48 -28.13
C TYR A 174 35.12 -70.65 -27.64
N LEU A 175 33.86 -70.98 -27.98
CA LEU A 175 32.67 -70.28 -27.50
C LEU A 175 32.50 -70.46 -26.00
N ASP A 176 32.81 -71.65 -25.44
CA ASP A 176 32.75 -71.89 -23.97
C ASP A 176 33.81 -71.09 -23.17
N GLU A 177 35.00 -70.86 -23.80
CA GLU A 177 36.04 -69.96 -23.18
C GLU A 177 35.72 -68.45 -23.26
N LEU A 178 34.85 -68.05 -24.20
CA LEU A 178 34.43 -66.66 -24.34
C LEU A 178 33.47 -66.26 -23.20
N THR A 179 34.00 -65.66 -22.14
CA THR A 179 33.19 -65.10 -21.03
C THR A 179 32.49 -63.82 -21.47
N PHE A 180 31.27 -63.93 -21.98
CA PHE A 180 30.37 -62.82 -22.23
C PHE A 180 29.21 -62.90 -21.24
N ASP A 181 29.11 -61.86 -20.35
CA ASP A 181 27.96 -61.68 -19.42
C ASP A 181 26.93 -60.76 -20.04
N GLU A 182 25.83 -61.30 -20.47
CA GLU A 182 24.72 -60.58 -21.12
C GLU A 182 24.05 -59.61 -20.11
N GLY A 183 23.93 -60.01 -18.83
CA GLY A 183 23.37 -59.18 -17.77
C GLY A 183 24.21 -57.91 -17.53
N GLU A 184 25.54 -58.10 -17.41
CA GLU A 184 26.49 -56.98 -17.24
C GLU A 184 26.50 -56.05 -18.45
N PHE A 185 26.35 -56.58 -19.67
CA PHE A 185 26.24 -55.79 -20.89
C PHE A 185 25.04 -54.86 -20.86
N TYR A 186 23.85 -55.40 -20.58
CA TYR A 186 22.61 -54.59 -20.53
C TYR A 186 22.59 -53.61 -19.35
N GLU A 187 23.17 -53.95 -18.21
CA GLU A 187 23.33 -52.99 -17.11
C GLU A 187 24.24 -51.81 -17.49
N THR A 188 25.36 -52.12 -18.16
CA THR A 188 26.31 -51.09 -18.66
C THR A 188 25.64 -50.16 -19.69
N GLU A 189 24.91 -50.75 -20.64
CA GLU A 189 24.17 -50.01 -21.66
C GLU A 189 23.12 -49.10 -21.04
N ARG A 190 22.31 -49.61 -20.13
CA ARG A 190 21.28 -48.85 -19.43
C ARG A 190 21.86 -47.69 -18.61
N ARG A 191 23.02 -47.91 -17.97
CA ARG A 191 23.71 -46.90 -17.20
C ARG A 191 24.28 -45.80 -18.11
N LEU A 192 24.86 -46.16 -19.23
CA LEU A 192 25.34 -45.22 -20.25
C LEU A 192 24.20 -44.38 -20.84
N ASP A 193 23.07 -45.01 -21.17
CA ASP A 193 21.92 -44.29 -21.68
C ASP A 193 21.39 -43.24 -20.69
N LEU A 194 21.35 -43.60 -19.41
CA LEU A 194 20.98 -42.64 -18.36
C LEU A 194 21.97 -41.46 -18.29
N ILE A 195 23.27 -41.75 -18.31
CA ILE A 195 24.30 -40.69 -18.28
C ILE A 195 24.22 -39.84 -19.55
N ASN A 196 24.09 -40.43 -20.72
CA ASN A 196 23.98 -39.71 -21.99
C ASN A 196 22.69 -38.88 -22.07
N GLY A 197 21.59 -39.34 -21.48
CA GLY A 197 20.35 -38.59 -21.32
C GLY A 197 20.55 -37.34 -20.49
N LEU A 198 21.29 -37.42 -19.38
CA LEU A 198 21.62 -36.30 -18.53
C LEU A 198 22.64 -35.36 -19.20
N LYS A 199 23.63 -35.90 -19.90
CA LYS A 199 24.58 -35.12 -20.71
C LYS A 199 23.85 -34.26 -21.75
N ALA A 200 22.88 -34.84 -22.44
CA ALA A 200 22.10 -34.11 -23.45
C ALA A 200 21.26 -32.96 -22.89
N LYS A 201 20.86 -33.04 -21.62
CA LYS A 201 20.05 -32.02 -20.95
C LYS A 201 20.87 -30.95 -20.23
N TYR A 202 21.92 -31.35 -19.53
CA TYR A 202 22.54 -30.48 -18.48
C TYR A 202 24.02 -30.16 -18.73
N GLY A 203 24.71 -30.84 -19.66
CA GLY A 203 26.10 -30.57 -19.98
C GLY A 203 26.73 -31.67 -20.79
N ARG A 204 27.87 -31.44 -21.42
CA ARG A 204 28.54 -32.41 -22.29
C ARG A 204 29.38 -33.44 -21.53
N THR A 205 29.76 -33.14 -20.30
CA THR A 205 30.53 -33.99 -19.40
C THR A 205 29.89 -34.06 -18.02
N ILE A 206 30.26 -35.07 -17.21
CA ILE A 206 29.77 -35.21 -15.84
C ILE A 206 30.17 -33.98 -14.98
N GLU A 207 31.34 -33.41 -15.19
CA GLU A 207 31.80 -32.19 -14.51
C GLU A 207 30.96 -30.99 -14.87
N GLU A 208 30.54 -30.85 -16.12
CA GLU A 208 29.61 -29.79 -16.54
C GLU A 208 28.25 -29.99 -15.90
N ILE A 209 27.74 -31.20 -15.75
CA ILE A 209 26.49 -31.51 -15.05
C ILE A 209 26.59 -31.09 -13.56
N PHE A 210 27.71 -31.40 -12.91
CA PHE A 210 27.91 -30.96 -11.52
C PHE A 210 28.00 -29.45 -11.38
N THR A 211 28.65 -28.77 -12.31
CA THR A 211 28.72 -27.32 -12.35
C THR A 211 27.34 -26.72 -12.58
N TYR A 212 26.56 -27.28 -13.49
CA TYR A 212 25.18 -26.88 -13.73
C TYR A 212 24.32 -27.06 -12.47
N ARG A 213 24.38 -28.24 -11.83
CA ARG A 213 23.66 -28.50 -10.57
C ARG A 213 23.97 -27.46 -9.51
N LYS A 214 25.25 -27.17 -9.27
CA LYS A 214 25.68 -26.16 -8.30
C LYS A 214 25.11 -24.78 -8.61
N LEU A 215 25.08 -24.38 -9.86
CA LEU A 215 24.48 -23.10 -10.28
C LEU A 215 22.97 -23.06 -10.00
N GLN A 216 22.24 -24.18 -10.23
CA GLN A 216 20.82 -24.24 -9.94
C GLN A 216 20.55 -24.27 -8.43
N GLU A 217 21.38 -24.94 -7.62
CA GLU A 217 21.31 -24.90 -6.16
C GLU A 217 21.48 -23.47 -5.61
N GLU A 218 22.44 -22.70 -6.13
CA GLU A 218 22.64 -21.30 -5.77
C GLU A 218 21.44 -20.40 -6.14
N LYS A 219 20.78 -20.67 -7.27
CA LYS A 219 19.54 -19.98 -7.67
C LYS A 219 18.37 -20.34 -6.76
N LEU A 220 18.23 -21.61 -6.45
CA LEU A 220 17.19 -22.13 -5.55
C LEU A 220 17.32 -21.50 -4.16
N GLU A 221 18.51 -21.42 -3.61
CA GLU A 221 18.77 -20.78 -2.31
C GLU A 221 18.40 -19.29 -2.33
N LYS A 222 18.71 -18.57 -3.40
CA LYS A 222 18.31 -17.15 -3.54
C LYS A 222 16.79 -16.98 -3.60
N LEU A 223 16.09 -17.89 -4.29
CA LEU A 223 14.62 -17.85 -4.36
C LEU A 223 13.98 -18.17 -3.02
N HIS A 224 14.51 -19.14 -2.27
CA HIS A 224 14.02 -19.44 -0.92
C HIS A 224 14.21 -18.26 0.05
N LYS A 225 15.39 -17.64 0.07
CA LYS A 225 15.64 -16.43 0.87
C LYS A 225 14.71 -15.27 0.50
N TYR A 226 14.43 -15.12 -0.79
CA TYR A 226 13.46 -14.13 -1.25
C TYR A 226 12.04 -14.43 -0.75
N GLU A 227 11.64 -15.70 -0.72
CA GLU A 227 10.33 -16.15 -0.25
C GLU A 227 10.18 -15.99 1.27
N GLU A 228 11.20 -16.34 2.04
CA GLU A 228 11.25 -16.11 3.49
C GLU A 228 11.09 -14.61 3.81
N ASN A 229 11.88 -13.74 3.17
CA ASN A 229 11.77 -12.29 3.33
C ASN A 229 10.38 -11.75 2.95
N LEU A 230 9.77 -12.27 1.89
CA LEU A 230 8.43 -11.88 1.47
C LEU A 230 7.38 -12.26 2.51
N GLN A 231 7.50 -13.45 3.09
CA GLN A 231 6.58 -13.93 4.13
C GLN A 231 6.74 -13.10 5.41
N GLU A 232 7.97 -12.83 5.84
CA GLU A 232 8.24 -11.97 6.99
C GLU A 232 7.67 -10.55 6.82
N LEU A 233 7.83 -9.96 5.63
CA LEU A 233 7.25 -8.65 5.33
C LEU A 233 5.72 -8.67 5.33
N LYS A 234 5.08 -9.73 4.82
CA LYS A 234 3.63 -9.88 4.86
C LYS A 234 3.10 -9.98 6.30
N GLU A 235 3.76 -10.76 7.15
CA GLU A 235 3.41 -10.90 8.56
C GLU A 235 3.60 -9.58 9.30
N ARG A 236 4.74 -8.93 9.11
CA ARG A 236 5.02 -7.62 9.70
C ARG A 236 4.01 -6.56 9.24
N LEU A 237 3.61 -6.57 7.97
CA LEU A 237 2.58 -5.64 7.47
C LEU A 237 1.25 -5.84 8.18
N ARG A 238 0.82 -7.10 8.43
CA ARG A 238 -0.40 -7.41 9.19
C ARG A 238 -0.33 -6.94 10.64
N GLU A 239 0.82 -7.13 11.29
CA GLU A 239 1.03 -6.63 12.66
C GLU A 239 0.94 -5.10 12.72
N LEU A 240 1.62 -4.41 11.80
CA LEU A 240 1.60 -2.95 11.71
C LEU A 240 0.19 -2.42 11.38
N GLU A 241 -0.57 -3.12 10.55
CA GLU A 241 -1.97 -2.79 10.24
C GLU A 241 -2.86 -2.89 11.47
N ASN A 242 -2.73 -3.95 12.27
CA ASN A 242 -3.44 -4.12 13.54
C ASN A 242 -3.09 -3.04 14.58
N ILE A 243 -1.80 -2.66 14.65
CA ILE A 243 -1.35 -1.57 15.53
C ILE A 243 -1.95 -0.25 15.08
N LEU A 244 -1.88 0.04 13.78
CA LEU A 244 -2.41 1.27 13.19
C LEU A 244 -3.93 1.38 13.37
N GLU A 245 -4.67 0.27 13.20
CA GLU A 245 -6.11 0.22 13.44
C GLU A 245 -6.44 0.58 14.89
N LYS A 246 -5.80 -0.07 15.87
CA LYS A 246 -6.01 0.21 17.28
C LYS A 246 -5.72 1.67 17.64
N LYS A 247 -4.60 2.22 17.11
CA LYS A 247 -4.24 3.61 17.37
C LYS A 247 -5.21 4.60 16.71
N SER A 248 -5.70 4.28 15.52
CA SER A 248 -6.70 5.08 14.83
C SER A 248 -8.05 5.07 15.57
N ASP A 249 -8.46 3.92 16.08
CA ASP A 249 -9.70 3.80 16.86
C ASP A 249 -9.58 4.53 18.22
N GLU A 250 -8.41 4.45 18.92
CA GLU A 250 -8.13 5.25 20.12
C GLU A 250 -8.26 6.77 19.83
N LEU A 251 -7.71 7.24 18.72
CA LEU A 251 -7.81 8.63 18.29
C LEU A 251 -9.27 9.01 18.00
N ALA A 252 -10.00 8.16 17.30
CA ALA A 252 -11.41 8.38 16.96
C ALA A 252 -12.29 8.52 18.21
N GLU A 253 -12.08 7.73 19.24
CA GLU A 253 -12.83 7.83 20.50
C GLU A 253 -12.51 9.15 21.24
N ILE A 254 -11.24 9.57 21.27
CA ILE A 254 -10.86 10.86 21.84
C ILE A 254 -11.54 12.02 21.07
N ARG A 255 -11.52 11.96 19.73
CA ARG A 255 -12.20 12.97 18.88
C ARG A 255 -13.70 13.02 19.13
N LYS A 256 -14.37 11.88 19.29
CA LYS A 256 -15.80 11.81 19.61
C LYS A 256 -16.14 12.38 21.00
N GLU A 257 -15.24 12.21 21.98
CA GLU A 257 -15.42 12.83 23.29
C GLU A 257 -15.38 14.37 23.17
N TYR A 258 -14.36 14.90 22.48
CA TYR A 258 -14.21 16.33 22.28
C TYR A 258 -15.26 16.94 21.34
N SER A 259 -15.75 16.17 20.36
CA SER A 259 -16.82 16.64 19.47
C SER A 259 -18.08 16.99 20.23
N LYS A 260 -18.50 16.16 21.20
CA LYS A 260 -19.68 16.43 22.04
C LYS A 260 -19.52 17.73 22.86
N GLN A 261 -18.32 17.98 23.38
CA GLN A 261 -18.05 19.22 24.11
C GLN A 261 -18.08 20.42 23.17
N LEU A 262 -17.47 20.29 21.98
CA LEU A 262 -17.47 21.34 20.96
C LEU A 262 -18.88 21.64 20.46
N GLU A 263 -19.69 20.62 20.17
CA GLU A 263 -21.10 20.76 19.78
C GLU A 263 -21.88 21.60 20.79
N GLN A 264 -21.76 21.29 22.08
CA GLN A 264 -22.46 22.02 23.14
C GLN A 264 -22.03 23.49 23.21
N LYS A 265 -20.71 23.74 23.10
CA LYS A 265 -20.19 25.14 23.12
C LYS A 265 -20.65 25.93 21.89
N ILE A 266 -20.67 25.29 20.71
CA ILE A 266 -21.15 25.90 19.47
C ILE A 266 -22.63 26.25 19.59
N ILE A 267 -23.47 25.31 20.04
CA ILE A 267 -24.92 25.53 20.24
C ILE A 267 -25.13 26.69 21.20
N GLN A 268 -24.38 26.75 22.33
CA GLN A 268 -24.49 27.87 23.30
C GLN A 268 -24.06 29.17 22.65
N GLY A 269 -22.92 29.20 21.96
CA GLY A 269 -22.44 30.39 21.26
C GLY A 269 -23.40 30.91 20.20
N LEU A 270 -24.09 30.05 19.49
CA LEU A 270 -25.10 30.39 18.50
C LEU A 270 -26.40 30.93 19.15
N LYS A 271 -26.83 30.35 20.28
CA LYS A 271 -27.95 30.88 21.06
C LYS A 271 -27.68 32.29 21.55
N ASP A 272 -26.45 32.60 22.00
CA ASP A 272 -26.04 33.95 22.37
C ASP A 272 -26.16 34.94 21.19
N LEU A 273 -25.99 34.45 19.94
CA LEU A 273 -26.13 35.25 18.71
C LEU A 273 -27.57 35.23 18.14
N ASN A 274 -28.56 34.89 19.00
CA ASN A 274 -29.99 34.90 18.71
C ASN A 274 -30.48 33.85 17.67
N PHE A 275 -29.78 32.74 17.56
CA PHE A 275 -30.34 31.53 16.92
C PHE A 275 -31.24 30.85 17.95
N LEU A 276 -32.57 31.01 17.83
CA LEU A 276 -33.53 30.57 18.85
C LEU A 276 -33.66 29.04 18.97
N ASP A 277 -33.58 28.38 17.86
CA ASP A 277 -33.70 26.90 17.80
C ASP A 277 -32.63 26.33 16.86
N VAL A 278 -31.42 26.23 17.38
CA VAL A 278 -30.25 25.73 16.63
C VAL A 278 -29.84 24.36 17.11
N ASN A 279 -29.66 23.46 16.15
CA ASN A 279 -29.04 22.16 16.37
C ASN A 279 -27.73 22.09 15.58
N PHE A 280 -26.71 21.56 16.22
CA PHE A 280 -25.39 21.37 15.62
C PHE A 280 -24.88 19.98 15.97
N ALA A 281 -24.34 19.25 14.97
CA ALA A 281 -23.78 17.93 15.17
C ALA A 281 -22.54 17.75 14.31
N ILE A 282 -21.61 16.95 14.79
CA ILE A 282 -20.41 16.55 14.05
C ILE A 282 -20.59 15.08 13.63
N ASP A 283 -20.82 14.85 12.33
CA ASP A 283 -21.00 13.54 11.75
C ASP A 283 -19.64 12.91 11.47
N PHE A 284 -19.42 11.70 12.02
CA PHE A 284 -18.18 10.95 11.84
C PHE A 284 -18.36 9.86 10.79
N ARG A 285 -17.47 9.82 9.82
CA ARG A 285 -17.36 8.78 8.81
C ARG A 285 -15.99 8.15 8.85
N LYS A 286 -15.87 6.87 8.51
CA LYS A 286 -14.58 6.16 8.44
C LYS A 286 -14.09 6.13 7.00
N LYS A 287 -12.89 6.67 6.76
CA LYS A 287 -12.18 6.55 5.46
C LYS A 287 -11.80 5.10 5.21
N LYS A 288 -11.81 4.68 3.95
CA LYS A 288 -11.41 3.31 3.57
C LYS A 288 -9.91 3.06 3.76
N ASN A 289 -9.09 4.10 3.61
CA ASN A 289 -7.64 4.01 3.67
C ASN A 289 -7.14 4.70 4.93
N TYR A 290 -6.13 4.13 5.54
CA TYR A 290 -5.39 4.78 6.61
C TYR A 290 -4.63 6.00 6.09
N THR A 291 -4.52 7.01 6.92
CA THR A 291 -3.71 8.21 6.69
C THR A 291 -2.83 8.47 7.92
N ASP A 292 -1.90 9.38 7.81
CA ASP A 292 -1.07 9.86 8.93
C ASP A 292 -1.90 10.55 10.03
N ASN A 293 -3.15 10.93 9.71
CA ASN A 293 -4.13 11.55 10.60
C ASN A 293 -5.25 10.58 11.05
N GLY A 294 -5.07 9.27 10.86
CA GLY A 294 -6.07 8.24 11.16
C GLY A 294 -7.07 8.02 10.02
N THR A 295 -8.23 7.49 10.38
CA THR A 295 -9.30 7.11 9.44
C THR A 295 -10.54 7.99 9.53
N ASP A 296 -10.54 9.00 10.41
CA ASP A 296 -11.71 9.85 10.59
C ASP A 296 -11.89 10.81 9.43
N ASP A 297 -13.12 10.92 9.01
CA ASP A 297 -13.67 11.95 8.14
C ASP A 297 -14.86 12.58 8.85
N ILE A 298 -14.91 13.89 8.98
CA ILE A 298 -15.98 14.54 9.71
C ILE A 298 -16.70 15.58 8.88
N GLN A 299 -17.97 15.78 9.19
CA GLN A 299 -18.77 16.81 8.58
C GLN A 299 -19.60 17.56 9.63
N TYR A 300 -19.48 18.87 9.63
CA TYR A 300 -20.30 19.74 10.47
C TYR A 300 -21.68 19.88 9.86
N LEU A 301 -22.69 19.53 10.66
CA LEU A 301 -24.10 19.62 10.30
C LEU A 301 -24.79 20.63 11.21
N ILE A 302 -25.67 21.43 10.64
CA ILE A 302 -26.41 22.45 11.37
C ILE A 302 -27.85 22.55 10.88
N SER A 303 -28.73 22.94 11.78
CA SER A 303 -30.10 23.40 11.52
C SER A 303 -30.31 24.69 12.30
N THR A 304 -30.75 25.77 11.63
CA THR A 304 -30.93 27.10 12.21
C THR A 304 -32.40 27.46 12.50
N ASN A 305 -33.34 26.63 12.04
CA ASN A 305 -34.76 26.84 12.22
C ASN A 305 -35.48 25.64 12.82
N PRO A 306 -36.56 25.86 13.57
CA PRO A 306 -37.39 24.79 14.11
C PRO A 306 -37.94 23.83 13.04
N GLY A 307 -37.74 22.53 13.25
CA GLY A 307 -38.24 21.48 12.34
C GLY A 307 -37.44 21.24 11.07
N GLU A 308 -36.35 21.97 10.85
CA GLU A 308 -35.41 21.67 9.76
C GLU A 308 -34.52 20.49 10.08
N THR A 309 -34.19 19.70 9.05
CA THR A 309 -33.20 18.63 9.14
C THR A 309 -31.79 19.22 9.19
N LEU A 310 -30.90 18.53 9.89
CA LEU A 310 -29.47 18.85 9.88
C LEU A 310 -28.90 18.79 8.45
N LYS A 311 -28.26 19.87 8.02
CA LYS A 311 -27.60 19.99 6.69
C LYS A 311 -26.13 20.34 6.86
N PRO A 312 -25.28 19.96 5.90
CA PRO A 312 -23.88 20.39 5.89
C PRO A 312 -23.75 21.92 5.98
N LEU A 313 -22.79 22.38 6.75
CA LEU A 313 -22.54 23.81 6.99
C LEU A 313 -22.45 24.62 5.67
N GLY A 314 -21.87 24.03 4.64
CA GLY A 314 -21.75 24.64 3.31
C GLY A 314 -23.05 24.81 2.52
N GLN A 315 -24.16 24.28 3.03
CA GLN A 315 -25.49 24.40 2.39
C GLN A 315 -26.33 25.52 3.01
N ILE A 316 -25.79 26.31 3.90
CA ILE A 316 -26.46 27.49 4.46
C ILE A 316 -26.54 28.56 3.37
N VAL A 317 -27.73 29.07 3.14
CA VAL A 317 -28.03 30.00 2.03
C VAL A 317 -27.82 31.46 2.41
N SER A 318 -27.95 31.81 3.71
CA SER A 318 -27.87 33.20 4.18
C SER A 318 -26.44 33.57 4.57
N GLY A 319 -25.85 34.55 3.89
CA GLY A 319 -24.51 35.08 4.16
C GLY A 319 -24.37 35.60 5.60
N GLY A 320 -25.35 36.36 6.10
CA GLY A 320 -25.34 36.88 7.48
C GLY A 320 -25.45 35.78 8.55
N GLU A 321 -26.24 34.73 8.31
CA GLU A 321 -26.29 33.58 9.22
C GLU A 321 -24.95 32.86 9.27
N LEU A 322 -24.35 32.62 8.12
CA LEU A 322 -23.08 31.96 7.99
C LEU A 322 -21.95 32.76 8.67
N SER A 323 -21.91 34.09 8.46
CA SER A 323 -20.92 34.96 9.14
C SER A 323 -21.07 34.93 10.68
N ARG A 324 -22.29 34.86 11.22
CA ARG A 324 -22.51 34.70 12.66
C ARG A 324 -22.13 33.31 13.19
N ILE A 325 -22.37 32.26 12.41
CA ILE A 325 -21.93 30.90 12.77
C ILE A 325 -20.40 30.85 12.81
N MET A 326 -19.75 31.45 11.82
CA MET A 326 -18.29 31.60 11.78
C MET A 326 -17.76 32.38 12.97
N LEU A 327 -18.42 33.49 13.34
CA LEU A 327 -18.08 34.27 14.55
C LEU A 327 -18.18 33.42 15.81
N ALA A 328 -19.23 32.60 15.96
CA ALA A 328 -19.37 31.70 17.12
C ALA A 328 -18.24 30.68 17.18
N LEU A 329 -17.92 30.05 16.05
CA LEU A 329 -16.83 29.08 15.94
C LEU A 329 -15.47 29.70 16.26
N LYS A 330 -15.17 30.88 15.68
CA LYS A 330 -13.92 31.61 15.90
C LYS A 330 -13.80 32.08 17.34
N ALA A 331 -14.88 32.52 17.98
CA ALA A 331 -14.87 32.91 19.39
C ALA A 331 -14.53 31.75 20.36
N ILE A 332 -14.90 30.50 19.99
CA ILE A 332 -14.57 29.30 20.77
C ILE A 332 -13.11 28.91 20.59
N LEU A 333 -12.51 29.25 19.45
CA LEU A 333 -11.17 28.85 19.05
C LEU A 333 -10.15 29.99 19.12
N ALA A 334 -10.55 31.19 19.61
CA ALA A 334 -9.75 32.39 19.53
C ALA A 334 -8.30 32.23 20.05
N ASP A 335 -8.11 31.45 21.11
CA ASP A 335 -6.78 31.18 21.69
C ASP A 335 -5.95 30.13 20.87
N ARG A 336 -6.51 29.55 19.84
CA ARG A 336 -5.95 28.35 19.15
C ARG A 336 -5.93 28.47 17.63
N ASP A 337 -6.48 29.56 17.08
CA ASP A 337 -6.51 29.82 15.64
C ASP A 337 -5.22 30.52 15.21
N GLU A 338 -4.60 29.98 14.15
CA GLU A 338 -3.32 30.51 13.63
C GLU A 338 -3.50 31.67 12.66
N ILE A 339 -4.75 31.99 12.28
CA ILE A 339 -5.04 33.08 11.33
C ILE A 339 -5.08 34.42 12.06
N GLU A 340 -4.17 35.33 11.73
CA GLU A 340 -3.99 36.61 12.44
C GLU A 340 -5.09 37.63 12.17
N THR A 341 -5.71 37.64 10.97
CA THR A 341 -6.68 38.66 10.56
C THR A 341 -8.00 38.03 10.09
N LEU A 342 -9.10 38.46 10.69
CA LEU A 342 -10.47 38.05 10.37
C LEU A 342 -11.25 39.24 9.81
N ILE A 343 -11.91 39.05 8.68
CA ILE A 343 -12.73 40.05 8.01
C ILE A 343 -14.18 39.60 8.02
N PHE A 344 -15.07 40.35 8.66
CA PHE A 344 -16.51 40.07 8.68
C PHE A 344 -17.27 41.09 7.82
N ASP A 345 -17.91 40.55 6.78
CA ASP A 345 -18.82 41.27 5.91
C ASP A 345 -20.24 40.72 6.10
N GLU A 346 -21.24 41.59 6.01
CA GLU A 346 -22.68 41.28 6.16
C GLU A 346 -23.08 40.61 7.50
N ILE A 347 -22.24 40.66 8.53
CA ILE A 347 -22.52 40.01 9.83
C ILE A 347 -23.74 40.59 10.54
N ASP A 348 -24.08 41.82 10.22
CA ASP A 348 -25.21 42.61 10.75
C ASP A 348 -26.50 42.48 9.91
N THR A 349 -26.47 41.68 8.83
CA THR A 349 -27.65 41.46 7.97
C THR A 349 -28.72 40.67 8.74
N GLY A 350 -29.93 41.25 8.81
CA GLY A 350 -31.11 40.61 9.45
C GLY A 350 -31.10 40.62 10.97
N ILE A 351 -30.24 41.42 11.60
CA ILE A 351 -30.20 41.57 13.06
C ILE A 351 -30.39 43.04 13.46
N SER A 352 -30.78 43.25 14.71
CA SER A 352 -30.93 44.61 15.30
C SER A 352 -30.74 44.59 16.80
N GLY A 353 -30.56 45.76 17.38
CA GLY A 353 -30.61 45.99 18.81
C GLY A 353 -29.76 45.03 19.66
N ARG A 354 -30.41 44.16 20.42
CA ARG A 354 -29.78 43.27 21.39
C ARG A 354 -28.88 42.21 20.73
N THR A 355 -29.24 41.73 19.56
CA THR A 355 -28.43 40.75 18.82
C THR A 355 -27.14 41.40 18.29
N ALA A 356 -27.22 42.63 17.75
CA ALA A 356 -26.06 43.40 17.32
C ALA A 356 -25.07 43.62 18.46
N GLN A 357 -25.57 43.90 19.66
CA GLN A 357 -24.74 44.03 20.84
C GLN A 357 -24.02 42.73 21.19
N LYS A 358 -24.71 41.58 21.12
CA LYS A 358 -24.07 40.28 21.37
C LYS A 358 -23.04 39.90 20.31
N VAL A 359 -23.29 40.22 19.05
CA VAL A 359 -22.31 40.11 17.96
C VAL A 359 -21.06 40.93 18.27
N SER A 360 -21.23 42.23 18.64
CA SER A 360 -20.11 43.11 18.94
C SER A 360 -19.30 42.64 20.17
N GLU A 361 -19.96 42.12 21.20
CA GLU A 361 -19.30 41.51 22.37
C GLU A 361 -18.43 40.30 21.98
N LYS A 362 -18.92 39.40 21.12
CA LYS A 362 -18.14 38.24 20.64
C LYS A 362 -16.96 38.65 19.76
N MET A 363 -17.14 39.71 18.91
CA MET A 363 -16.05 40.26 18.11
C MET A 363 -14.95 40.88 18.98
N ALA A 364 -15.32 41.55 20.05
CA ALA A 364 -14.36 42.12 21.01
C ALA A 364 -13.52 41.02 21.71
N VAL A 365 -14.09 39.85 21.98
CA VAL A 365 -13.33 38.70 22.51
C VAL A 365 -12.29 38.23 21.50
N ILE A 366 -12.68 38.05 20.25
CA ILE A 366 -11.75 37.61 19.17
C ILE A 366 -10.68 38.70 18.95
N GLY A 367 -11.06 39.99 19.02
CA GLY A 367 -10.16 41.12 18.81
C GLY A 367 -9.03 41.25 19.86
N GLN A 368 -9.07 40.46 20.95
CA GLN A 368 -7.95 40.41 21.91
C GLN A 368 -6.76 39.59 21.38
N HIS A 369 -7.03 38.60 20.48
CA HIS A 369 -6.04 37.69 19.94
C HIS A 369 -5.80 37.86 18.44
N HIS A 370 -6.76 38.45 17.72
CA HIS A 370 -6.74 38.62 16.27
C HIS A 370 -7.05 40.07 15.87
N GLN A 371 -6.55 40.46 14.69
CA GLN A 371 -7.05 41.66 14.05
C GLN A 371 -8.43 41.37 13.45
N VAL A 372 -9.44 42.13 13.87
CA VAL A 372 -10.81 42.00 13.37
C VAL A 372 -11.20 43.22 12.56
N LEU A 373 -11.51 43.02 11.27
CA LEU A 373 -12.08 44.04 10.39
C LEU A 373 -13.57 43.73 10.21
N CYS A 374 -14.44 44.68 10.43
CA CYS A 374 -15.88 44.50 10.25
C CYS A 374 -16.48 45.66 9.44
N ILE A 375 -17.26 45.32 8.45
CA ILE A 375 -18.08 46.24 7.67
C ILE A 375 -19.49 46.20 8.29
N THR A 376 -19.98 47.34 8.79
CA THR A 376 -21.26 47.41 9.51
C THR A 376 -21.99 48.71 9.28
N HIS A 377 -23.31 48.66 9.34
CA HIS A 377 -24.18 49.81 9.39
C HIS A 377 -24.88 49.97 10.75
N LEU A 378 -24.60 49.06 11.72
CA LEU A 378 -25.20 49.06 13.03
C LEU A 378 -24.34 49.82 14.06
N PRO A 379 -24.91 50.84 14.77
CA PRO A 379 -24.17 51.63 15.74
C PRO A 379 -23.65 50.79 16.94
N GLN A 380 -24.32 49.71 17.33
CA GLN A 380 -23.91 48.81 18.40
C GLN A 380 -22.57 48.11 18.09
N ILE A 381 -22.36 47.75 16.81
CA ILE A 381 -21.11 47.12 16.37
C ILE A 381 -20.01 48.16 16.23
N ALA A 382 -20.33 49.29 15.58
CA ALA A 382 -19.37 50.39 15.38
C ALA A 382 -18.89 51.00 16.71
N ALA A 383 -19.74 51.10 17.75
CA ALA A 383 -19.37 51.60 19.07
C ALA A 383 -18.28 50.74 19.75
N MET A 384 -18.24 49.41 19.45
CA MET A 384 -17.28 48.48 20.02
C MET A 384 -15.90 48.53 19.33
N ALA A 385 -15.75 49.25 18.21
CA ALA A 385 -14.49 49.33 17.49
C ALA A 385 -13.40 50.07 18.28
N ASP A 386 -12.15 49.59 18.21
CA ASP A 386 -10.95 50.28 18.70
C ASP A 386 -10.53 51.41 17.74
N SER A 387 -10.67 51.10 16.43
CA SER A 387 -10.45 52.09 15.36
C SER A 387 -11.70 52.13 14.48
N HIS A 388 -12.28 53.33 14.36
CA HIS A 388 -13.51 53.54 13.55
C HIS A 388 -13.15 54.25 12.26
N PHE A 389 -13.60 53.67 11.13
CA PHE A 389 -13.40 54.20 9.79
C PHE A 389 -14.77 54.49 9.16
N GLU A 390 -14.87 55.66 8.50
CA GLU A 390 -16.03 56.04 7.71
C GLU A 390 -15.72 55.85 6.22
N ILE A 391 -16.67 55.24 5.51
CA ILE A 391 -16.59 55.05 4.06
C ILE A 391 -17.63 55.93 3.41
N GLU A 392 -17.18 56.90 2.65
CA GLU A 392 -18.06 57.85 1.91
C GLU A 392 -17.85 57.74 0.42
N LYS A 393 -18.95 57.96 -0.34
CA LYS A 393 -18.94 58.05 -1.79
C LYS A 393 -19.21 59.50 -2.18
N HIS A 394 -18.24 60.12 -2.84
CA HIS A 394 -18.36 61.47 -3.39
C HIS A 394 -18.38 61.49 -4.91
N LEU A 395 -19.21 62.35 -5.49
CA LEU A 395 -19.17 62.62 -6.92
C LEU A 395 -18.08 63.66 -7.20
N GLN A 396 -17.05 63.29 -7.96
CA GLN A 396 -16.03 64.21 -8.44
C GLN A 396 -16.14 64.29 -9.99
N GLY A 397 -16.90 65.31 -10.43
CA GLY A 397 -17.27 65.44 -11.85
C GLY A 397 -18.30 64.35 -12.28
N THR A 398 -17.91 63.50 -13.20
CA THR A 398 -18.73 62.37 -13.69
C THR A 398 -18.38 61.05 -13.02
N GLU A 399 -17.37 61.00 -12.17
CA GLU A 399 -16.90 59.76 -11.51
C GLU A 399 -17.29 59.74 -10.05
N THR A 400 -17.63 58.53 -9.54
CA THR A 400 -17.86 58.31 -8.10
C THR A 400 -16.59 57.78 -7.48
N ILE A 401 -16.06 58.56 -6.53
CA ILE A 401 -14.87 58.15 -5.76
C ILE A 401 -15.29 57.74 -4.37
N THR A 402 -14.75 56.60 -3.91
CA THR A 402 -14.92 56.13 -2.54
C THR A 402 -13.71 56.56 -1.72
N GLN A 403 -13.95 57.23 -0.58
CA GLN A 403 -12.93 57.67 0.35
C GLN A 403 -13.13 56.97 1.69
N ILE A 404 -12.02 56.68 2.38
CA ILE A 404 -12.02 56.02 3.68
C ILE A 404 -11.30 57.00 4.65
N HIS A 405 -11.97 57.36 5.72
CA HIS A 405 -11.46 58.28 6.72
C HIS A 405 -11.37 57.58 8.09
N VAL A 406 -10.25 57.76 8.79
CA VAL A 406 -10.12 57.36 10.20
C VAL A 406 -10.80 58.41 11.05
N LEU A 407 -11.78 58.00 11.85
CA LEU A 407 -12.52 58.91 12.72
C LEU A 407 -11.81 59.06 14.06
N LYS A 408 -11.65 60.33 14.52
CA LYS A 408 -11.24 60.63 15.89
C LYS A 408 -12.43 60.43 16.84
N GLU A 409 -12.17 60.42 18.13
CA GLU A 409 -13.18 60.09 19.15
C GLU A 409 -14.47 60.94 19.01
N TYR A 410 -14.35 62.23 18.81
CA TYR A 410 -15.50 63.14 18.62
C TYR A 410 -16.25 62.79 17.30
N ASP A 411 -15.54 62.58 16.21
CA ASP A 411 -16.11 62.26 14.90
C ASP A 411 -16.75 60.87 14.92
N SER A 412 -16.16 59.92 15.65
CA SER A 412 -16.73 58.58 15.88
C SER A 412 -18.07 58.68 16.63
N ILE A 413 -18.18 59.50 17.67
CA ILE A 413 -19.45 59.72 18.38
C ILE A 413 -20.49 60.35 17.45
N ARG A 414 -20.09 61.30 16.63
CA ARG A 414 -20.97 61.97 15.68
C ARG A 414 -21.49 60.99 14.59
N GLU A 415 -20.62 60.13 14.09
CA GLU A 415 -21.00 59.09 13.15
C GLU A 415 -21.94 58.05 13.79
N LEU A 416 -21.69 57.64 15.03
CA LEU A 416 -22.63 56.81 15.79
C LEU A 416 -23.99 57.49 15.96
N ALA A 417 -24.02 58.78 16.21
CA ALA A 417 -25.26 59.54 16.27
C ALA A 417 -25.98 59.58 14.91
N ARG A 418 -25.25 59.70 13.80
CA ARG A 418 -25.81 59.63 12.44
C ARG A 418 -26.43 58.23 12.16
N LEU A 419 -25.75 57.19 12.58
CA LEU A 419 -26.25 55.80 12.46
C LEU A 419 -27.51 55.54 13.31
N LEU A 420 -27.64 56.23 14.47
CA LEU A 420 -28.79 56.10 15.36
C LEU A 420 -29.99 56.96 14.93
N GLY A 421 -29.75 58.21 14.53
CA GLY A 421 -30.80 59.18 14.29
C GLY A 421 -31.07 59.51 12.82
N GLY A 422 -30.24 58.99 11.88
CA GLY A 422 -30.31 59.32 10.48
C GLY A 422 -29.75 60.72 10.17
N ALA A 423 -30.40 61.48 9.31
CA ALA A 423 -29.89 62.77 8.76
C ALA A 423 -29.91 63.92 9.77
N GLU A 424 -30.78 63.88 10.80
CA GLU A 424 -30.87 64.92 11.83
C GLU A 424 -30.26 64.45 13.15
N ILE A 425 -29.12 65.05 13.55
CA ILE A 425 -28.45 64.77 14.81
C ILE A 425 -28.97 65.75 15.87
N THR A 426 -29.87 65.24 16.71
CA THR A 426 -30.36 66.03 17.88
C THR A 426 -29.41 65.90 19.08
N PRO A 427 -29.41 66.80 20.04
CA PRO A 427 -28.60 66.73 21.27
C PRO A 427 -28.83 65.44 22.05
N ALA A 428 -30.08 64.91 22.06
CA ALA A 428 -30.42 63.63 22.70
C ALA A 428 -29.82 62.41 22.02
N VAL A 429 -29.78 62.37 20.67
CA VAL A 429 -29.15 61.32 19.88
C VAL A 429 -27.64 61.34 20.07
N LEU A 430 -27.03 62.54 20.18
CA LEU A 430 -25.59 62.64 20.42
C LEU A 430 -25.20 62.13 21.83
N GLU A 431 -26.01 62.44 22.86
CA GLU A 431 -25.78 61.95 24.23
C GLU A 431 -25.93 60.37 24.26
N ASN A 432 -26.95 59.84 23.60
CA ASN A 432 -27.13 58.38 23.48
C ASN A 432 -25.93 57.70 22.76
N ALA A 433 -25.41 58.31 21.70
CA ALA A 433 -24.22 57.79 21.01
C ALA A 433 -22.98 57.81 21.92
N LYS A 434 -22.82 58.82 22.72
CA LYS A 434 -21.73 58.95 23.70
C LYS A 434 -21.85 57.90 24.82
N GLU A 435 -23.05 57.73 25.39
CA GLU A 435 -23.33 56.72 26.40
C GLU A 435 -23.05 55.30 25.85
N MET A 436 -23.47 55.00 24.60
CA MET A 436 -23.19 53.75 23.92
C MET A 436 -21.71 53.48 23.80
N LYS A 437 -20.89 54.45 23.42
CA LYS A 437 -19.41 54.35 23.32
C LYS A 437 -18.77 54.11 24.67
N GLU A 438 -19.21 54.79 25.72
CA GLU A 438 -18.73 54.62 27.08
C GLU A 438 -19.07 53.23 27.65
N LEU A 439 -20.29 52.74 27.41
CA LEU A 439 -20.71 51.38 27.81
C LEU A 439 -19.88 50.31 27.10
N ALA A 440 -19.62 50.49 25.81
CA ALA A 440 -18.76 49.56 25.04
C ALA A 440 -17.35 49.51 25.62
N GLN A 441 -16.79 50.67 25.99
CA GLN A 441 -15.46 50.75 26.60
C GLN A 441 -15.40 50.05 27.97
N LYS A 442 -16.42 50.27 28.81
CA LYS A 442 -16.53 49.61 30.12
C LYS A 442 -16.63 48.07 29.99
N GLN A 443 -17.43 47.59 29.06
CA GLN A 443 -17.53 46.15 28.81
C GLN A 443 -16.23 45.51 28.40
N LYS A 444 -15.40 46.17 27.55
CA LYS A 444 -14.06 45.72 27.18
C LYS A 444 -13.15 45.60 28.42
N ASN A 445 -13.13 46.62 29.28
CA ASN A 445 -12.25 46.66 30.44
C ASN A 445 -12.62 45.61 31.50
N THR A 446 -13.90 45.42 31.80
CA THR A 446 -14.39 44.43 32.77
C THR A 446 -14.03 43.02 32.39
N ARG A 447 -14.16 42.67 31.11
CA ARG A 447 -13.78 41.32 30.60
C ARG A 447 -12.28 41.07 30.56
N SER A 448 -11.46 42.13 30.35
CA SER A 448 -10.00 42.03 30.44
C SER A 448 -9.55 41.64 31.86
N GLU A 449 -10.26 42.14 32.89
CA GLU A 449 -9.98 41.81 34.29
C GLU A 449 -10.44 40.39 34.67
N GLU A 450 -11.58 39.93 34.17
CA GLU A 450 -12.06 38.53 34.39
C GLU A 450 -11.10 37.49 33.81
N HIS A 451 -10.59 37.73 32.59
CA HIS A 451 -9.67 36.81 31.94
C HIS A 451 -8.29 36.76 32.63
N THR A 452 -7.83 37.88 33.17
CA THR A 452 -6.59 37.96 33.96
C THR A 452 -6.73 37.19 35.28
N SER A 453 -7.92 37.21 35.90
CA SER A 453 -8.21 36.49 37.15
C SER A 453 -8.35 34.99 36.95
N GLU A 454 -8.91 34.53 35.82
CA GLU A 454 -8.97 33.10 35.45
C GLU A 454 -7.59 32.51 35.18
N LEU A 455 -6.71 33.24 34.48
CA LEU A 455 -5.32 32.81 34.25
C LEU A 455 -4.50 32.76 35.56
N GLN A 456 -4.71 33.68 36.49
CA GLN A 456 -4.09 33.64 37.81
C GLN A 456 -4.61 32.46 38.66
N SER A 457 -5.90 32.14 38.62
CA SER A 457 -6.47 30.97 39.34
C SER A 457 -5.95 29.63 38.83
N HIS A 458 -5.70 29.52 37.54
CA HIS A 458 -5.05 28.31 36.95
C HIS A 458 -3.58 28.22 37.33
N HIS A 459 -2.86 29.34 37.47
CA HIS A 459 -1.45 29.35 37.87
C HIS A 459 -1.28 28.98 39.36
N ASP A 460 -2.19 29.43 40.22
CA ASP A 460 -2.21 29.09 41.65
C ASP A 460 -2.57 27.62 41.93
N LEU A 461 -3.35 26.97 41.04
CA LEU A 461 -3.66 25.53 41.13
C LEU A 461 -2.45 24.65 40.77
N VAL A 462 -1.62 25.07 39.84
CA VAL A 462 -0.39 24.35 39.44
C VAL A 462 0.72 24.50 40.51
N CYS A 463 0.81 25.61 41.20
CA CYS A 463 1.77 25.82 42.30
C CYS A 463 1.42 25.08 43.59
N ARG A 464 0.18 24.59 43.77
CA ARG A 464 -0.22 23.80 44.97
C ARG A 464 -0.06 22.28 44.79
N LEU A 465 0.37 21.80 43.61
CA LEU A 465 0.59 20.40 43.30
C LEU A 465 2.08 20.01 43.13
N LEU A 466 2.99 20.95 43.44
CA LEU A 466 4.43 20.76 43.61
C LEU A 466 4.79 21.00 45.08
#